data_ea76ad91edb0a9069235d9bc100e187e
#
_entry.id   ea76ad91edb0a9069235d9bc100e187e
#
_cell.length_a   1.000
_cell.length_b   1.000
_cell.length_c   1.000
_cell.angle_alpha   90.00
_cell.angle_beta   90.00
_cell.angle_gamma   90.00
#
_symmetry.space_group_name_H-M   'P 1'
#
loop_
_entity.id
_entity.type
_entity.pdbx_description
1 polymer ?
#
loop_
_entity_poly.entity_id
_entity_poly.type
_entity_poly.pdbx_seq_one_letter_code
_entity_poly.pdbx_strand_id
1 'polypeptide(L)'
;MTIRDISVAFGFDVDRASQQQAENSIKGIKNMATKLLGKIAVVFSVAKLTSFAKDCVEAASNVEEMENKFNVVFGDMADEVDKWAEQFADSVGRNKNTIKTYLADQQNLLVGFGMTREEGSKLSEQMTSLALDIASFSNQDEDVAVNAMTKAVMGESEAAKTDRKSVV
;
A
#
# COMPACT_ATOMS: atom_id res chain seq x y z
N MET A 1 0.90 29.04 6.60
CA MET A 1 -0.04 27.98 6.22
C MET A 1 -0.19 27.07 7.42
N THR A 2 -1.36 26.97 8.00
CA THR A 2 -1.64 26.15 9.17
C THR A 2 -2.22 24.79 8.74
N ILE A 3 -2.16 23.77 9.60
CA ILE A 3 -2.76 22.44 9.33
C ILE A 3 -4.25 22.58 8.97
N ARG A 4 -4.92 23.59 9.57
CA ARG A 4 -6.32 23.91 9.29
C ARG A 4 -6.55 24.37 7.85
N ASP A 5 -5.59 25.12 7.27
CA ASP A 5 -5.71 25.62 5.89
C ASP A 5 -5.56 24.46 4.89
N ILE A 6 -4.81 23.44 5.25
CA ILE A 6 -4.61 22.22 4.45
C ILE A 6 -5.85 21.32 4.54
N SER A 7 -6.41 21.09 5.76
CA SER A 7 -7.59 20.25 5.93
C SER A 7 -8.85 20.81 5.26
N VAL A 8 -9.02 22.14 5.25
CA VAL A 8 -10.14 22.78 4.54
C VAL A 8 -9.98 22.66 3.01
N ALA A 9 -8.75 22.69 2.50
CA ALA A 9 -8.47 22.51 1.07
C ALA A 9 -8.77 21.10 0.56
N PHE A 10 -8.69 20.08 1.44
CA PHE A 10 -8.91 18.66 1.10
C PHE A 10 -10.23 18.07 1.61
N GLY A 11 -11.10 18.89 2.24
CA GLY A 11 -12.43 18.45 2.67
C GLY A 11 -12.47 17.47 3.85
N PHE A 12 -11.38 17.37 4.62
CA PHE A 12 -11.33 16.54 5.83
C PHE A 12 -11.93 17.28 7.03
N ASP A 13 -12.95 16.72 7.63
CA ASP A 13 -13.45 17.16 8.93
C ASP A 13 -12.60 16.50 10.03
N VAL A 14 -11.46 17.11 10.35
CA VAL A 14 -10.54 16.58 11.36
C VAL A 14 -11.02 17.03 12.73
N ASP A 15 -11.39 16.07 13.57
CA ASP A 15 -11.72 16.25 14.97
C ASP A 15 -10.63 17.05 15.72
N ARG A 16 -11.03 17.95 16.63
CA ARG A 16 -10.12 18.82 17.39
C ARG A 16 -9.09 18.05 18.22
N ALA A 17 -9.42 16.86 18.68
CA ALA A 17 -8.51 16.01 19.45
C ALA A 17 -7.37 15.49 18.55
N SER A 18 -7.68 15.05 17.34
CA SER A 18 -6.71 14.61 16.33
C SER A 18 -5.82 15.75 15.83
N GLN A 19 -6.37 16.98 15.70
CA GLN A 19 -5.58 18.16 15.38
C GLN A 19 -4.55 18.48 16.47
N GLN A 20 -4.97 18.43 17.73
CA GLN A 20 -4.09 18.73 18.86
C GLN A 20 -3.00 17.67 19.04
N GLN A 21 -3.31 16.44 18.77
CA GLN A 21 -2.35 15.33 18.79
C GLN A 21 -1.32 15.47 17.64
N ALA A 22 -1.75 15.82 16.44
CA ALA A 22 -0.88 16.10 15.30
C ALA A 22 0.02 17.31 15.56
N GLU A 23 -0.52 18.42 16.09
CA GLU A 23 0.27 19.60 16.45
C GLU A 23 1.31 19.31 17.55
N ASN A 24 0.95 18.51 18.55
CA ASN A 24 1.86 18.09 19.62
C ASN A 24 2.96 17.17 19.08
N SER A 25 2.64 16.28 18.14
CA SER A 25 3.62 15.43 17.46
C SER A 25 4.58 16.26 16.61
N ILE A 26 4.09 17.24 15.87
CA ILE A 26 4.91 18.18 15.09
C ILE A 26 5.81 19.03 16.00
N LYS A 27 5.30 19.52 17.14
CA LYS A 27 6.11 20.22 18.15
C LYS A 27 7.18 19.32 18.74
N GLY A 28 6.85 18.06 19.03
CA GLY A 28 7.80 17.05 19.50
C GLY A 28 8.92 16.78 18.50
N ILE A 29 8.58 16.60 17.23
CA ILE A 29 9.54 16.42 16.13
C ILE A 29 10.40 17.67 15.95
N LYS A 30 9.83 18.87 16.01
CA LYS A 30 10.55 20.15 15.92
C LYS A 30 11.56 20.30 17.07
N ASN A 31 11.16 19.96 18.31
CA ASN A 31 12.03 20.03 19.46
C ASN A 31 13.16 18.98 19.41
N MET A 32 12.86 17.79 18.91
CA MET A 32 13.86 16.73 18.72
C MET A 32 14.84 17.10 17.60
N ALA A 33 14.36 17.64 16.49
CA ALA A 33 15.18 18.16 15.39
C ALA A 33 16.08 19.31 15.85
N THR A 34 15.56 20.24 16.67
CA THR A 34 16.34 21.37 17.20
C THR A 34 17.46 20.90 18.17
N LYS A 35 17.20 19.86 18.97
CA LYS A 35 18.22 19.25 19.85
C LYS A 35 19.29 18.46 19.07
N LEU A 36 18.91 17.83 17.95
CA LEU A 36 19.82 17.10 17.07
C LEU A 36 20.66 18.06 16.20
N LEU A 37 20.06 19.17 15.73
CA LEU A 37 20.76 20.20 14.96
C LEU A 37 21.89 20.89 15.74
N GLY A 38 21.82 20.91 17.08
CA GLY A 38 22.91 21.40 17.93
C GLY A 38 24.14 20.48 17.97
N LYS A 39 24.06 19.26 17.43
CA LYS A 39 25.17 18.29 17.45
C LYS A 39 25.63 17.83 16.06
N ILE A 40 24.86 18.09 15.01
CA ILE A 40 25.19 17.68 13.63
C ILE A 40 24.93 18.88 12.73
N ALA A 41 25.99 19.60 12.37
CA ALA A 41 25.96 20.65 11.34
C ALA A 41 25.80 20.02 9.94
N VAL A 42 24.71 19.31 9.69
CA VAL A 42 24.33 18.84 8.36
C VAL A 42 23.17 19.69 7.89
N VAL A 43 23.44 20.47 6.88
CA VAL A 43 22.51 21.38 6.16
C VAL A 43 21.35 20.56 5.60
N PHE A 44 20.32 20.31 6.40
CA PHE A 44 19.00 19.99 5.85
C PHE A 44 18.37 21.30 5.38
N SER A 45 18.43 21.54 4.08
CA SER A 45 17.79 22.73 3.50
C SER A 45 16.27 22.65 3.74
N VAL A 46 15.64 23.80 3.96
CA VAL A 46 14.17 23.93 4.10
C VAL A 46 13.43 23.23 2.94
N ALA A 47 14.04 23.20 1.75
CA ALA A 47 13.53 22.49 0.57
C ALA A 47 13.40 20.97 0.79
N LYS A 48 14.33 20.32 1.48
CA LYS A 48 14.25 18.88 1.78
C LYS A 48 13.18 18.56 2.83
N LEU A 49 12.96 19.44 3.81
CA LEU A 49 11.89 19.29 4.79
C LEU A 49 10.50 19.44 4.15
N THR A 50 10.35 20.38 3.21
CA THR A 50 9.09 20.59 2.46
C THR A 50 8.81 19.42 1.51
N SER A 51 9.84 18.86 0.86
CA SER A 51 9.69 17.65 0.06
C SER A 51 9.24 16.47 0.91
N PHE A 52 9.91 16.20 2.04
CA PHE A 52 9.54 15.13 2.95
C PHE A 52 8.09 15.26 3.47
N ALA A 53 7.66 16.48 3.84
CA ALA A 53 6.29 16.72 4.26
C ALA A 53 5.28 16.43 3.14
N LYS A 54 5.62 16.78 1.88
CA LYS A 54 4.79 16.47 0.71
C LYS A 54 4.72 14.96 0.47
N ASP A 55 5.86 14.28 0.53
CA ASP A 55 5.94 12.83 0.33
C ASP A 55 5.12 12.08 1.40
N CYS A 56 5.11 12.55 2.66
CA CYS A 56 4.26 11.99 3.72
C CYS A 56 2.76 12.19 3.45
N VAL A 57 2.35 13.35 2.93
CA VAL A 57 0.93 13.63 2.59
C VAL A 57 0.51 12.75 1.41
N GLU A 58 1.35 12.63 0.40
CA GLU A 58 1.09 11.79 -0.77
C GLU A 58 0.99 10.30 -0.37
N ALA A 59 1.90 9.81 0.48
CA ALA A 59 1.83 8.45 1.01
C ALA A 59 0.53 8.20 1.79
N ALA A 60 0.09 9.15 2.62
CA ALA A 60 -1.17 9.02 3.36
C ALA A 60 -2.39 9.01 2.43
N SER A 61 -2.40 9.84 1.39
CA SER A 61 -3.46 9.88 0.37
C SER A 61 -3.55 8.56 -0.40
N ASN A 62 -2.41 7.99 -0.77
CA ASN A 62 -2.35 6.71 -1.49
C ASN A 62 -2.89 5.55 -0.63
N VAL A 63 -2.63 5.56 0.68
CA VAL A 63 -3.17 4.55 1.61
C VAL A 63 -4.69 4.68 1.71
N GLU A 64 -5.22 5.90 1.82
CA GLU A 64 -6.67 6.13 1.88
C GLU A 64 -7.37 5.68 0.60
N GLU A 65 -6.81 5.98 -0.56
CA GLU A 65 -7.35 5.53 -1.85
C GLU A 65 -7.34 3.99 -1.97
N MET A 66 -6.26 3.35 -1.55
CA MET A 66 -6.17 1.90 -1.51
C MET A 66 -7.20 1.29 -0.57
N GLU A 67 -7.38 1.84 0.65
CA GLU A 67 -8.39 1.37 1.60
C GLU A 67 -9.81 1.52 1.04
N ASN A 68 -10.12 2.64 0.39
CA ASN A 68 -11.41 2.85 -0.25
C ASN A 68 -11.65 1.82 -1.37
N LYS A 69 -10.67 1.59 -2.23
CA LYS A 69 -10.73 0.57 -3.28
C LYS A 69 -10.94 -0.82 -2.70
N PHE A 70 -10.16 -1.18 -1.69
CA PHE A 70 -10.26 -2.47 -1.00
C PHE A 70 -11.66 -2.71 -0.44
N ASN A 71 -12.22 -1.76 0.28
CA ASN A 71 -13.55 -1.84 0.86
C ASN A 71 -14.64 -1.97 -0.22
N VAL A 72 -14.51 -1.27 -1.34
CA VAL A 72 -15.47 -1.35 -2.45
C VAL A 72 -15.46 -2.72 -3.12
N VAL A 73 -14.29 -3.28 -3.40
CA VAL A 73 -14.19 -4.55 -4.15
C VAL A 73 -14.53 -5.76 -3.31
N PHE A 74 -14.21 -5.74 -2.01
CA PHE A 74 -14.52 -6.84 -1.08
C PHE A 74 -15.90 -6.71 -0.42
N GLY A 75 -16.42 -5.48 -0.23
CA GLY A 75 -17.71 -5.24 0.41
C GLY A 75 -17.79 -5.84 1.81
N ASP A 76 -18.79 -6.66 2.08
CA ASP A 76 -19.01 -7.27 3.40
C ASP A 76 -17.88 -8.23 3.84
N MET A 77 -17.02 -8.64 2.92
CA MET A 77 -15.86 -9.51 3.21
C MET A 77 -14.60 -8.71 3.57
N ALA A 78 -14.63 -7.37 3.47
CA ALA A 78 -13.43 -6.54 3.65
C ALA A 78 -12.73 -6.79 5.00
N ASP A 79 -13.48 -6.93 6.09
CA ASP A 79 -12.90 -7.18 7.44
C ASP A 79 -12.22 -8.54 7.56
N GLU A 80 -12.75 -9.58 6.90
CA GLU A 80 -12.18 -10.91 6.90
C GLU A 80 -10.88 -10.94 6.08
N VAL A 81 -10.94 -10.37 4.87
CA VAL A 81 -9.78 -10.30 3.98
C VAL A 81 -8.69 -9.39 4.53
N ASP A 82 -9.05 -8.30 5.23
CA ASP A 82 -8.09 -7.44 5.92
C ASP A 82 -7.30 -8.18 7.00
N LYS A 83 -7.97 -9.01 7.80
CA LYS A 83 -7.32 -9.87 8.80
C LYS A 83 -6.41 -10.91 8.14
N TRP A 84 -6.89 -11.52 7.06
CA TRP A 84 -6.06 -12.45 6.29
C TRP A 84 -4.81 -11.75 5.75
N ALA A 85 -4.96 -10.57 5.16
CA ALA A 85 -3.86 -9.77 4.62
C ALA A 85 -2.81 -9.42 5.69
N GLU A 86 -3.25 -9.07 6.90
CA GLU A 86 -2.36 -8.79 8.03
C GLU A 86 -1.56 -10.02 8.44
N GLN A 87 -2.24 -11.15 8.67
CA GLN A 87 -1.60 -12.40 9.06
C GLN A 87 -0.63 -12.91 7.99
N PHE A 88 -1.03 -12.82 6.73
CA PHE A 88 -0.20 -13.23 5.61
C PHE A 88 1.02 -12.31 5.46
N ALA A 89 0.84 -10.99 5.52
CA ALA A 89 1.92 -10.01 5.45
C ALA A 89 2.97 -10.25 6.55
N ASP A 90 2.53 -10.48 7.78
CA ASP A 90 3.40 -10.82 8.92
C ASP A 90 4.17 -12.11 8.68
N SER A 91 3.51 -13.15 8.15
CA SER A 91 4.12 -14.47 7.90
C SER A 91 5.24 -14.42 6.85
N VAL A 92 5.09 -13.54 5.85
CA VAL A 92 6.06 -13.39 4.75
C VAL A 92 6.99 -12.18 4.92
N GLY A 93 6.84 -11.42 6.01
CA GLY A 93 7.65 -10.24 6.31
C GLY A 93 7.45 -9.10 5.31
N ARG A 94 6.20 -8.87 4.87
CA ARG A 94 5.83 -7.84 3.89
C ARG A 94 4.93 -6.77 4.48
N ASN A 95 4.79 -5.67 3.75
CA ASN A 95 3.89 -4.59 4.14
C ASN A 95 2.42 -4.99 3.87
N LYS A 96 1.55 -4.87 4.88
CA LYS A 96 0.12 -5.17 4.77
C LYS A 96 -0.56 -4.43 3.63
N ASN A 97 -0.25 -3.15 3.45
CA ASN A 97 -0.86 -2.33 2.40
C ASN A 97 -0.48 -2.81 0.99
N THR A 98 0.75 -3.32 0.81
CA THR A 98 1.17 -3.95 -0.45
C THR A 98 0.34 -5.20 -0.73
N ILE A 99 0.17 -6.07 0.27
CA ILE A 99 -0.67 -7.28 0.14
C ILE A 99 -2.11 -6.90 -0.18
N LYS A 100 -2.69 -5.90 0.50
CA LYS A 100 -4.04 -5.40 0.22
C LYS A 100 -4.19 -4.85 -1.20
N THR A 101 -3.17 -4.19 -1.73
CA THR A 101 -3.16 -3.70 -3.12
C THR A 101 -3.25 -4.87 -4.10
N TYR A 102 -2.43 -5.91 -3.92
CA TYR A 102 -2.46 -7.10 -4.78
C TYR A 102 -3.82 -7.79 -4.74
N LEU A 103 -4.37 -7.99 -3.54
CA LEU A 103 -5.69 -8.59 -3.35
C LEU A 103 -6.80 -7.79 -4.04
N ALA A 104 -6.81 -6.45 -3.84
CA ALA A 104 -7.83 -5.58 -4.42
C ALA A 104 -7.78 -5.56 -5.96
N ASP A 105 -6.57 -5.54 -6.54
CA ASP A 105 -6.40 -5.57 -7.99
C ASP A 105 -6.89 -6.88 -8.60
N GLN A 106 -6.52 -8.01 -7.99
CA GLN A 106 -6.96 -9.33 -8.43
C GLN A 106 -8.46 -9.53 -8.23
N GLN A 107 -9.00 -9.15 -7.08
CA GLN A 107 -10.42 -9.23 -6.78
C GLN A 107 -11.25 -8.43 -7.80
N ASN A 108 -10.87 -7.19 -8.05
CA ASN A 108 -11.56 -6.34 -9.03
C ASN A 108 -11.60 -6.98 -10.42
N LEU A 109 -10.49 -7.59 -10.82
CA LEU A 109 -10.40 -8.31 -12.09
C LEU A 109 -11.31 -9.54 -12.11
N LEU A 110 -11.24 -10.40 -11.09
CA LEU A 110 -12.00 -11.64 -11.01
C LEU A 110 -13.52 -11.39 -11.00
N VAL A 111 -13.97 -10.38 -10.25
CA VAL A 111 -15.36 -9.93 -10.26
C VAL A 111 -15.75 -9.35 -11.62
N GLY A 112 -14.85 -8.62 -12.28
CA GLY A 112 -15.04 -8.13 -13.64
C GLY A 112 -15.22 -9.27 -14.68
N PHE A 113 -14.65 -10.44 -14.44
CA PHE A 113 -14.88 -11.66 -15.24
C PHE A 113 -16.13 -12.44 -14.84
N GLY A 114 -16.93 -11.94 -13.92
CA GLY A 114 -18.22 -12.53 -13.55
C GLY A 114 -18.15 -13.51 -12.37
N MET A 115 -17.04 -13.60 -11.65
CA MET A 115 -16.98 -14.36 -10.41
C MET A 115 -17.78 -13.64 -9.31
N THR A 116 -18.32 -14.41 -8.39
CA THR A 116 -18.88 -13.84 -7.16
C THR A 116 -17.78 -13.22 -6.30
N ARG A 117 -18.13 -12.27 -5.44
CA ARG A 117 -17.13 -11.68 -4.52
C ARG A 117 -16.46 -12.71 -3.63
N GLU A 118 -17.21 -13.71 -3.17
CA GLU A 118 -16.69 -14.77 -2.32
C GLU A 118 -15.70 -15.69 -3.06
N GLU A 119 -16.04 -16.12 -4.26
CA GLU A 119 -15.13 -16.93 -5.09
C GLU A 119 -13.87 -16.16 -5.47
N GLY A 120 -14.04 -14.90 -5.89
CA GLY A 120 -12.93 -14.01 -6.24
C GLY A 120 -12.01 -13.75 -5.05
N SER A 121 -12.55 -13.55 -3.85
CA SER A 121 -11.76 -13.34 -2.64
C SER A 121 -10.84 -14.53 -2.36
N LYS A 122 -11.39 -15.74 -2.32
CA LYS A 122 -10.61 -16.97 -2.09
C LYS A 122 -9.53 -17.17 -3.18
N LEU A 123 -9.87 -16.87 -4.42
CA LEU A 123 -8.92 -17.00 -5.52
C LEU A 123 -7.85 -15.90 -5.48
N SER A 124 -8.18 -14.66 -5.13
CA SER A 124 -7.20 -13.57 -4.99
C SER A 124 -6.18 -13.84 -3.88
N GLU A 125 -6.61 -14.42 -2.76
CA GLU A 125 -5.72 -14.86 -1.68
C GLU A 125 -4.72 -15.94 -2.16
N GLN A 126 -5.24 -16.96 -2.88
CA GLN A 126 -4.40 -18.02 -3.42
C GLN A 126 -3.42 -17.51 -4.49
N MET A 127 -3.88 -16.64 -5.38
CA MET A 127 -3.05 -16.04 -6.41
C MET A 127 -1.95 -15.17 -5.81
N THR A 128 -2.27 -14.35 -4.82
CA THR A 128 -1.29 -13.50 -4.11
C THR A 128 -0.24 -14.37 -3.42
N SER A 129 -0.66 -15.38 -2.66
CA SER A 129 0.26 -16.30 -1.99
C SER A 129 1.19 -16.99 -2.99
N LEU A 130 0.65 -17.56 -4.05
CA LEU A 130 1.43 -18.25 -5.07
C LEU A 130 2.38 -17.31 -5.82
N ALA A 131 1.96 -16.08 -6.12
CA ALA A 131 2.80 -15.11 -6.78
C ALA A 131 4.02 -14.72 -5.93
N LEU A 132 3.83 -14.52 -4.62
CA LEU A 132 4.93 -14.23 -3.70
C LEU A 132 5.88 -15.42 -3.55
N ASP A 133 5.36 -16.63 -3.52
CA ASP A 133 6.19 -17.85 -3.49
C ASP A 133 7.04 -17.96 -4.75
N ILE A 134 6.46 -17.69 -5.93
CA ILE A 134 7.18 -17.69 -7.21
C ILE A 134 8.24 -16.59 -7.23
N ALA A 135 7.91 -15.37 -6.78
CA ALA A 135 8.84 -14.26 -6.70
C ALA A 135 10.06 -14.61 -5.83
N SER A 136 9.79 -15.17 -4.66
CA SER A 136 10.83 -15.60 -3.72
C SER A 136 11.69 -16.74 -4.29
N PHE A 137 11.08 -17.75 -4.89
CA PHE A 137 11.78 -18.89 -5.46
C PHE A 137 12.65 -18.48 -6.68
N SER A 138 12.14 -17.59 -7.52
CA SER A 138 12.82 -17.15 -8.76
C SER A 138 13.73 -15.93 -8.53
N ASN A 139 13.81 -15.41 -7.30
CA ASN A 139 14.55 -14.19 -6.94
C ASN A 139 14.19 -13.00 -7.85
N GLN A 140 12.90 -12.82 -8.09
CA GLN A 140 12.36 -11.73 -8.90
C GLN A 140 11.50 -10.79 -8.07
N ASP A 141 11.17 -9.63 -8.66
CA ASP A 141 10.31 -8.64 -8.05
C ASP A 141 8.87 -9.18 -7.89
N GLU A 142 8.25 -8.93 -6.73
CA GLU A 142 6.90 -9.40 -6.41
C GLU A 142 5.86 -8.81 -7.36
N ASP A 143 5.98 -7.53 -7.71
CA ASP A 143 5.09 -6.88 -8.67
C ASP A 143 5.11 -7.59 -10.04
N VAL A 144 6.27 -8.06 -10.46
CA VAL A 144 6.42 -8.82 -11.71
C VAL A 144 5.68 -10.16 -11.62
N ALA A 145 5.85 -10.88 -10.52
CA ALA A 145 5.20 -12.17 -10.31
C ALA A 145 3.68 -12.05 -10.19
N VAL A 146 3.18 -11.04 -9.43
CA VAL A 146 1.75 -10.76 -9.28
C VAL A 146 1.13 -10.39 -10.63
N ASN A 147 1.79 -9.52 -11.40
CA ASN A 147 1.34 -9.15 -12.74
C ASN A 147 1.32 -10.34 -13.71
N ALA A 148 2.34 -11.19 -13.67
CA ALA A 148 2.41 -12.40 -14.49
C ALA A 148 1.28 -13.38 -14.13
N MET A 149 0.99 -13.58 -12.84
CA MET A 149 -0.12 -14.39 -12.36
C MET A 149 -1.47 -13.85 -12.83
N THR A 150 -1.68 -12.55 -12.71
CA THR A 150 -2.88 -11.85 -13.17
C THR A 150 -3.10 -12.05 -14.67
N LYS A 151 -2.06 -11.85 -15.49
CA LYS A 151 -2.10 -12.07 -16.95
C LYS A 151 -2.36 -13.53 -17.32
N ALA A 152 -1.78 -14.47 -16.57
CA ALA A 152 -2.01 -15.90 -16.81
C ALA A 152 -3.48 -16.28 -16.60
N VAL A 153 -4.14 -15.73 -15.59
CA VAL A 153 -5.58 -15.94 -15.34
C VAL A 153 -6.43 -15.28 -16.41
N MET A 154 -6.00 -14.15 -16.98
CA MET A 154 -6.67 -13.52 -18.13
C MET A 154 -6.51 -14.29 -19.46
N GLY A 155 -5.77 -15.39 -19.46
CA GLY A 155 -5.50 -16.17 -20.67
C GLY A 155 -4.35 -15.63 -21.52
N GLU A 156 -3.60 -14.63 -21.07
CA GLU A 156 -2.41 -14.10 -21.74
C GLU A 156 -1.20 -14.99 -21.46
N SER A 157 -1.22 -16.22 -21.99
CA SER A 157 -0.21 -17.25 -21.73
C SER A 157 1.22 -16.88 -22.16
N GLU A 158 1.40 -15.91 -23.05
CA GLU A 158 2.71 -15.46 -23.52
C GLU A 158 3.49 -14.69 -22.43
N ALA A 159 2.81 -13.94 -21.56
CA ALA A 159 3.46 -13.23 -20.47
C ALA A 159 4.05 -14.18 -19.41
N ALA A 160 3.42 -15.33 -19.20
CA ALA A 160 3.91 -16.36 -18.29
C ALA A 160 5.14 -17.12 -18.84
N LYS A 161 5.40 -17.05 -20.15
CA LYS A 161 6.53 -17.72 -20.82
C LYS A 161 7.80 -16.88 -20.89
N THR A 162 7.69 -15.57 -20.71
CA THR A 162 8.84 -14.65 -20.92
C THR A 162 9.94 -14.85 -19.87
N ASP A 163 9.60 -15.41 -18.72
CA ASP A 163 10.51 -15.62 -17.60
C ASP A 163 11.46 -16.83 -17.76
N ARG A 164 11.22 -17.70 -18.75
CA ARG A 164 12.10 -18.85 -19.02
C ARG A 164 13.37 -18.53 -19.80
N LYS A 165 13.49 -17.31 -20.36
CA LYS A 165 14.61 -16.94 -21.24
C LYS A 165 15.78 -16.23 -20.56
N SER A 166 15.67 -15.88 -19.28
CA SER A 166 16.75 -15.20 -18.54
C SER A 166 17.61 -16.11 -17.65
N VAL A 167 17.42 -17.44 -17.74
CA VAL A 167 18.24 -18.43 -17.02
C VAL A 167 18.96 -19.32 -18.04
N VAL A 168 19.90 -18.73 -18.75
CA VAL A 168 21.02 -19.42 -19.41
C VAL A 168 22.24 -18.53 -19.38
#